data_300ba115873e1abee5846c1a7da37969
#
_entry.id   300ba115873e1abee5846c1a7da37969
#
_cell.length_a   1.000
_cell.length_b   1.000
_cell.length_c   1.000
_cell.angle_alpha   90.00
_cell.angle_beta   90.00
_cell.angle_gamma   90.00
#
_symmetry.space_group_name_H-M   'P 1'
#
loop_
_entity.id
_entity.type
_entity.pdbx_description
1 polymer ?
#
loop_
_entity_poly.entity_id
_entity_poly.type
_entity_poly.pdbx_seq_one_letter_code
_entity_poly.pdbx_strand_id
1 'polypeptide(L)'
;MNMQFSREVMLLGTDGLARLQSAHVAVFGVGGVGSFTAEALARAGVGTITLVDNDTVCESNLNRQLIALHSTIGQYKTDVMAARIRDINPGCRVNSLRAFYKEANKEDFFSLGFDYIADAIDSVPSKLSLIVTAIERGVPIISSMGTGNRLDPSKFVITDISKTSGCPLARVMRRELRNRGVVHHTVLASTELPRKPL
;
A
#
# COMPACT_ATOMS: atom_id res chain seq x y z
N MET A 1 -11.24 24.65 14.42
CA MET A 1 -11.34 23.64 13.34
C MET A 1 -9.99 23.61 12.65
N ASN A 2 -9.36 22.46 12.52
CA ASN A 2 -8.06 22.37 11.80
C ASN A 2 -8.31 22.64 10.31
N MET A 3 -7.80 23.77 9.79
CA MET A 3 -8.04 24.17 8.39
C MET A 3 -7.45 23.19 7.38
N GLN A 4 -6.48 22.38 7.78
CA GLN A 4 -5.82 21.39 6.93
C GLN A 4 -6.81 20.40 6.29
N PHE A 5 -7.83 19.95 7.06
CA PHE A 5 -8.81 18.94 6.63
C PHE A 5 -10.18 19.52 6.29
N SER A 6 -10.26 20.84 6.01
CA SER A 6 -11.56 21.49 5.73
C SER A 6 -12.25 20.91 4.48
N ARG A 7 -11.49 20.47 3.47
CA ARG A 7 -12.03 19.88 2.24
C ARG A 7 -12.58 18.48 2.48
N GLU A 8 -11.89 17.68 3.30
CA GLU A 8 -12.33 16.35 3.72
C GLU A 8 -13.63 16.44 4.53
N VAL A 9 -13.74 17.42 5.42
CA VAL A 9 -14.97 17.67 6.19
C VAL A 9 -16.15 18.03 5.27
N MET A 10 -15.91 18.81 4.20
CA MET A 10 -16.97 19.14 3.25
C MET A 10 -17.52 17.91 2.50
N LEU A 11 -16.71 16.86 2.32
CA LEU A 11 -17.07 15.62 1.61
C LEU A 11 -17.57 14.53 2.55
N LEU A 12 -16.90 14.34 3.68
CA LEU A 12 -17.10 13.19 4.57
C LEU A 12 -17.84 13.56 5.86
N GLY A 13 -18.02 14.85 6.12
CA GLY A 13 -18.49 15.36 7.40
C GLY A 13 -17.45 15.23 8.52
N THR A 14 -17.76 15.80 9.68
CA THR A 14 -16.92 15.73 10.88
C THR A 14 -16.71 14.29 11.37
N ASP A 15 -17.76 13.46 11.30
CA ASP A 15 -17.73 12.07 11.76
C ASP A 15 -16.86 11.19 10.82
N GLY A 16 -16.86 11.48 9.50
CA GLY A 16 -16.00 10.82 8.54
C GLY A 16 -14.52 11.14 8.80
N LEU A 17 -14.18 12.41 9.04
CA LEU A 17 -12.85 12.81 9.43
C LEU A 17 -12.42 12.17 10.76
N ALA A 18 -13.29 12.16 11.76
CA ALA A 18 -12.99 11.55 13.06
C ALA A 18 -12.66 10.06 12.94
N ARG A 19 -13.38 9.33 12.06
CA ARG A 19 -13.09 7.92 11.75
C ARG A 19 -11.73 7.75 11.09
N LEU A 20 -11.36 8.61 10.13
CA LEU A 20 -10.02 8.58 9.54
C LEU A 20 -8.93 8.86 10.58
N GLN A 21 -9.14 9.84 11.45
CA GLN A 21 -8.19 10.21 12.50
C GLN A 21 -8.03 9.14 13.59
N SER A 22 -9.01 8.27 13.79
CA SER A 22 -8.90 7.13 14.69
C SER A 22 -8.34 5.87 14.01
N ALA A 23 -8.32 5.81 12.68
CA ALA A 23 -7.93 4.63 11.94
C ALA A 23 -6.42 4.38 11.95
N HIS A 24 -6.06 3.08 11.98
CA HIS A 24 -4.71 2.57 11.82
C HIS A 24 -4.57 1.81 10.49
N VAL A 25 -3.86 2.38 9.53
CA VAL A 25 -3.64 1.78 8.22
C VAL A 25 -2.20 1.32 8.07
N ALA A 26 -2.00 0.07 7.64
CA ALA A 26 -0.68 -0.44 7.29
C ALA A 26 -0.44 -0.38 5.78
N VAL A 27 0.74 0.09 5.36
CA VAL A 27 1.20 0.09 3.98
C VAL A 27 2.40 -0.84 3.87
N PHE A 28 2.22 -1.97 3.24
CA PHE A 28 3.26 -2.95 2.98
C PHE A 28 3.87 -2.73 1.60
N GLY A 29 5.17 -2.41 1.56
CA GLY A 29 5.90 -1.96 0.39
C GLY A 29 5.79 -0.44 0.18
N VAL A 30 6.91 0.29 0.30
CA VAL A 30 6.99 1.76 0.15
C VAL A 30 7.71 2.13 -1.15
N GLY A 31 7.35 1.41 -2.22
CA GLY A 31 7.87 1.63 -3.57
C GLY A 31 7.02 2.60 -4.41
N GLY A 32 6.95 2.35 -5.73
CA GLY A 32 6.24 3.20 -6.70
C GLY A 32 4.72 3.29 -6.50
N VAL A 33 4.11 2.34 -5.79
CA VAL A 33 2.67 2.37 -5.44
C VAL A 33 2.51 2.80 -3.99
N GLY A 34 3.17 2.10 -3.05
CA GLY A 34 2.93 2.31 -1.63
C GLY A 34 3.35 3.70 -1.13
N SER A 35 4.38 4.34 -1.71
CA SER A 35 4.75 5.69 -1.30
C SER A 35 3.67 6.73 -1.63
N PHE A 36 3.05 6.64 -2.81
CA PHE A 36 1.90 7.49 -3.17
C PHE A 36 0.66 7.18 -2.34
N THR A 37 0.42 5.88 -2.03
CA THR A 37 -0.68 5.47 -1.15
C THR A 37 -0.51 6.05 0.24
N ALA A 38 0.69 5.96 0.83
CA ALA A 38 0.97 6.48 2.16
C ALA A 38 0.83 8.02 2.21
N GLU A 39 1.25 8.74 1.17
CA GLU A 39 1.03 10.18 1.05
C GLU A 39 -0.46 10.52 1.00
N ALA A 40 -1.23 9.82 0.17
CA ALA A 40 -2.67 10.06 0.06
C ALA A 40 -3.40 9.83 1.40
N LEU A 41 -3.05 8.76 2.13
CA LEU A 41 -3.59 8.47 3.46
C LEU A 41 -3.26 9.57 4.48
N ALA A 42 -2.01 10.06 4.48
CA ALA A 42 -1.59 11.16 5.37
C ALA A 42 -2.38 12.45 5.09
N ARG A 43 -2.56 12.78 3.80
CA ARG A 43 -3.33 13.96 3.36
C ARG A 43 -4.82 13.83 3.66
N ALA A 44 -5.38 12.62 3.60
CA ALA A 44 -6.76 12.35 3.97
C ALA A 44 -7.02 12.40 5.49
N GLY A 45 -5.97 12.51 6.32
CA GLY A 45 -6.12 12.65 7.77
C GLY A 45 -6.14 11.34 8.55
N VAL A 46 -5.60 10.24 7.99
CA VAL A 46 -5.45 8.97 8.73
C VAL A 46 -4.57 9.21 9.97
N GLY A 47 -5.05 8.73 11.13
CA GLY A 47 -4.43 9.01 12.42
C GLY A 47 -3.18 8.18 12.72
N THR A 48 -3.12 6.94 12.25
CA THR A 48 -1.93 6.09 12.40
C THR A 48 -1.59 5.40 11.09
N ILE A 49 -0.34 5.50 10.63
CA ILE A 49 0.17 4.82 9.45
C ILE A 49 1.38 3.99 9.83
N THR A 50 1.31 2.67 9.58
CA THR A 50 2.46 1.78 9.69
C THR A 50 3.04 1.52 8.30
N LEU A 51 4.32 1.82 8.12
CA LEU A 51 5.08 1.61 6.89
C LEU A 51 5.97 0.39 7.05
N VAL A 52 5.90 -0.56 6.13
CA VAL A 52 6.70 -1.80 6.14
C VAL A 52 7.47 -1.92 4.85
N ASP A 53 8.78 -1.78 4.91
CA ASP A 53 9.71 -1.97 3.78
C ASP A 53 11.13 -2.13 4.34
N ASN A 54 11.96 -2.99 3.78
CA ASN A 54 13.33 -3.19 4.23
C ASN A 54 14.38 -2.53 3.33
N ASP A 55 13.96 -1.95 2.21
CA ASP A 55 14.88 -1.38 1.23
C ASP A 55 15.33 0.04 1.60
N THR A 56 16.45 0.41 1.01
CA THR A 56 16.89 1.81 0.91
C THR A 56 16.53 2.40 -0.45
N VAL A 57 16.47 3.73 -0.51
CA VAL A 57 16.31 4.46 -1.76
C VAL A 57 17.56 4.29 -2.62
N CYS A 58 17.38 3.92 -3.88
CA CYS A 58 18.47 3.82 -4.85
C CYS A 58 18.19 4.68 -6.09
N GLU A 59 19.22 4.98 -6.86
CA GLU A 59 19.13 5.84 -8.04
C GLU A 59 18.09 5.36 -9.05
N SER A 60 17.98 4.04 -9.26
CA SER A 60 16.99 3.44 -10.16
C SER A 60 15.52 3.64 -9.72
N ASN A 61 15.28 4.16 -8.51
CA ASN A 61 13.95 4.47 -8.01
C ASN A 61 13.46 5.88 -8.37
N LEU A 62 14.39 6.78 -8.73
CA LEU A 62 14.12 8.21 -8.99
C LEU A 62 13.01 8.45 -10.02
N ASN A 63 12.89 7.56 -10.99
CA ASN A 63 11.93 7.70 -12.09
C ASN A 63 10.46 7.44 -11.70
N ARG A 64 10.17 6.83 -10.52
CA ARG A 64 8.81 6.41 -10.19
C ARG A 64 8.44 6.35 -8.70
N GLN A 65 9.38 6.46 -7.78
CA GLN A 65 9.08 6.41 -6.34
C GLN A 65 9.06 7.82 -5.75
N LEU A 66 7.97 8.19 -5.11
CA LEU A 66 7.75 9.53 -4.54
C LEU A 66 8.87 9.95 -3.57
N ILE A 67 9.37 9.00 -2.79
CA ILE A 67 10.41 9.21 -1.77
C ILE A 67 11.82 9.27 -2.34
N ALA A 68 11.99 8.89 -3.62
CA ALA A 68 13.29 8.83 -4.24
C ALA A 68 13.69 10.20 -4.81
N LEU A 69 14.62 10.85 -4.14
CA LEU A 69 15.26 12.09 -4.52
C LEU A 69 16.78 11.90 -4.45
N HIS A 70 17.56 12.72 -5.15
CA HIS A 70 19.03 12.67 -5.02
C HIS A 70 19.49 12.80 -3.56
N SER A 71 18.79 13.62 -2.78
CA SER A 71 19.07 13.84 -1.35
C SER A 71 18.68 12.68 -0.43
N THR A 72 17.89 11.71 -0.91
CA THR A 72 17.41 10.59 -0.09
C THR A 72 18.04 9.26 -0.46
N ILE A 73 18.89 9.19 -1.50
CA ILE A 73 19.60 7.97 -1.89
C ILE A 73 20.39 7.42 -0.70
N GLY A 74 20.27 6.11 -0.46
CA GLY A 74 20.91 5.39 0.65
C GLY A 74 20.12 5.40 1.96
N GLN A 75 19.10 6.24 2.11
CA GLN A 75 18.24 6.26 3.28
C GLN A 75 17.15 5.16 3.19
N TYR A 76 16.70 4.64 4.34
CA TYR A 76 15.60 3.66 4.34
C TYR A 76 14.31 4.29 3.82
N LYS A 77 13.60 3.58 2.93
CA LYS A 77 12.36 4.05 2.31
C LYS A 77 11.30 4.41 3.34
N THR A 78 11.15 3.59 4.37
CA THR A 78 10.18 3.82 5.46
C THR A 78 10.48 5.09 6.25
N ASP A 79 11.76 5.41 6.48
CA ASP A 79 12.14 6.62 7.24
C ASP A 79 11.90 7.89 6.45
N VAL A 80 12.28 7.88 5.16
CA VAL A 80 12.04 9.01 4.26
C VAL A 80 10.54 9.29 4.15
N MET A 81 9.73 8.24 3.99
CA MET A 81 8.27 8.38 3.93
C MET A 81 7.69 8.84 5.28
N ALA A 82 8.21 8.34 6.40
CA ALA A 82 7.76 8.74 7.72
C ALA A 82 8.06 10.23 8.00
N ALA A 83 9.22 10.73 7.61
CA ALA A 83 9.56 12.14 7.72
C ALA A 83 8.58 12.99 6.89
N ARG A 84 8.31 12.57 5.66
CA ARG A 84 7.38 13.25 4.77
C ARG A 84 5.93 13.26 5.31
N ILE A 85 5.45 12.13 5.85
CA ILE A 85 4.11 12.06 6.46
C ILE A 85 3.99 13.02 7.64
N ARG A 86 5.00 13.11 8.51
CA ARG A 86 4.99 14.02 9.66
C ARG A 86 4.98 15.48 9.26
N ASP A 87 5.62 15.83 8.13
CA ASP A 87 5.59 17.18 7.57
C ASP A 87 4.21 17.51 6.95
N ILE A 88 3.57 16.54 6.30
CA ILE A 88 2.21 16.68 5.75
C ILE A 88 1.14 16.74 6.85
N ASN A 89 1.20 15.81 7.80
CA ASN A 89 0.22 15.65 8.88
C ASN A 89 0.94 15.42 10.21
N PRO A 90 1.31 16.48 10.93
CA PRO A 90 2.00 16.36 12.23
C PRO A 90 1.20 15.60 13.29
N GLY A 91 -0.13 15.50 13.13
CA GLY A 91 -0.99 14.72 14.01
C GLY A 91 -1.00 13.22 13.73
N CYS A 92 -0.42 12.78 12.60
CA CYS A 92 -0.37 11.37 12.25
C CYS A 92 0.75 10.64 13.02
N ARG A 93 0.39 9.56 13.70
CA ARG A 93 1.37 8.63 14.29
C ARG A 93 1.95 7.75 13.20
N VAL A 94 3.27 7.77 13.01
CA VAL A 94 3.93 6.96 11.97
C VAL A 94 4.86 5.93 12.60
N ASN A 95 4.58 4.65 12.35
CA ASN A 95 5.44 3.53 12.67
C ASN A 95 6.28 3.18 11.43
N SER A 96 7.59 3.36 11.49
CA SER A 96 8.54 3.01 10.43
C SER A 96 9.16 1.66 10.75
N LEU A 97 8.80 0.61 10.00
CA LEU A 97 9.30 -0.75 10.19
C LEU A 97 10.23 -1.13 9.04
N ARG A 98 11.54 -1.09 9.30
CA ARG A 98 12.60 -1.50 8.38
C ARG A 98 12.69 -3.03 8.35
N ALA A 99 11.65 -3.67 7.86
CA ALA A 99 11.50 -5.11 7.94
C ALA A 99 10.92 -5.71 6.65
N PHE A 100 11.36 -6.91 6.32
CA PHE A 100 10.80 -7.70 5.24
C PHE A 100 9.69 -8.60 5.80
N TYR A 101 8.47 -8.43 5.30
CA TYR A 101 7.34 -9.29 5.68
C TYR A 101 7.46 -10.67 5.02
N LYS A 102 7.31 -11.71 5.81
CA LYS A 102 7.25 -13.12 5.40
C LYS A 102 6.34 -13.91 6.34
N GLU A 103 5.91 -15.09 5.92
CA GLU A 103 5.05 -15.98 6.73
C GLU A 103 5.57 -16.19 8.15
N ALA A 104 6.89 -16.40 8.30
CA ALA A 104 7.51 -16.74 9.57
C ALA A 104 7.48 -15.60 10.61
N ASN A 105 7.29 -14.34 10.19
CA ASN A 105 7.24 -13.19 11.09
C ASN A 105 5.91 -12.44 11.06
N LYS A 106 4.86 -13.05 10.54
CA LYS A 106 3.55 -12.39 10.39
C LYS A 106 2.98 -11.87 11.72
N GLU A 107 3.25 -12.56 12.83
CA GLU A 107 2.77 -12.17 14.15
C GLU A 107 3.34 -10.83 14.62
N ASP A 108 4.59 -10.53 14.28
CA ASP A 108 5.25 -9.27 14.62
C ASP A 108 4.50 -8.06 14.04
N PHE A 109 3.82 -8.23 12.92
CA PHE A 109 3.06 -7.19 12.25
C PHE A 109 1.60 -7.19 12.69
N PHE A 110 0.94 -8.33 12.65
CA PHE A 110 -0.51 -8.38 12.93
C PHE A 110 -0.86 -8.11 14.41
N SER A 111 0.10 -8.28 15.34
CA SER A 111 -0.05 -7.87 16.74
C SER A 111 -0.21 -6.36 16.94
N LEU A 112 0.16 -5.55 15.93
CA LEU A 112 0.02 -4.09 15.99
C LEU A 112 -1.44 -3.61 15.85
N GLY A 113 -2.33 -4.47 15.35
CA GLY A 113 -3.76 -4.17 15.18
C GLY A 113 -4.01 -3.14 14.07
N PHE A 114 -4.35 -3.62 12.88
CA PHE A 114 -4.65 -2.76 11.72
C PHE A 114 -6.15 -2.74 11.45
N ASP A 115 -6.70 -1.56 11.17
CA ASP A 115 -8.07 -1.40 10.67
C ASP A 115 -8.14 -1.65 9.16
N TYR A 116 -7.03 -1.44 8.44
CA TYR A 116 -6.93 -1.65 7.00
C TYR A 116 -5.49 -1.89 6.55
N ILE A 117 -5.33 -2.70 5.50
CA ILE A 117 -4.03 -2.97 4.88
C ILE A 117 -4.03 -2.55 3.41
N ALA A 118 -3.04 -1.74 3.01
CA ALA A 118 -2.69 -1.46 1.62
C ALA A 118 -1.45 -2.29 1.25
N ASP A 119 -1.63 -3.31 0.41
CA ASP A 119 -0.57 -4.20 -0.03
C ASP A 119 0.00 -3.76 -1.37
N ALA A 120 1.24 -3.28 -1.34
CA ALA A 120 2.05 -2.89 -2.49
C ALA A 120 3.35 -3.71 -2.60
N ILE A 121 3.39 -4.91 -1.99
CA ILE A 121 4.53 -5.83 -2.07
C ILE A 121 4.63 -6.43 -3.49
N ASP A 122 5.84 -6.61 -3.99
CA ASP A 122 6.14 -7.28 -5.26
C ASP A 122 6.47 -8.77 -5.10
N SER A 123 6.96 -9.20 -3.93
CA SER A 123 7.23 -10.61 -3.60
C SER A 123 5.95 -11.44 -3.55
N VAL A 124 5.78 -12.36 -4.48
CA VAL A 124 4.60 -13.25 -4.56
C VAL A 124 4.37 -14.05 -3.26
N PRO A 125 5.38 -14.72 -2.67
CA PRO A 125 5.18 -15.46 -1.43
C PRO A 125 4.71 -14.59 -0.27
N SER A 126 5.33 -13.41 -0.09
CA SER A 126 4.96 -12.46 0.96
C SER A 126 3.56 -11.89 0.75
N LYS A 127 3.23 -11.51 -0.48
CA LYS A 127 1.90 -11.02 -0.84
C LYS A 127 0.81 -12.06 -0.59
N LEU A 128 1.05 -13.33 -0.93
CA LEU A 128 0.11 -14.43 -0.67
C LEU A 128 -0.12 -14.61 0.83
N SER A 129 0.95 -14.69 1.61
CA SER A 129 0.87 -14.82 3.06
C SER A 129 0.12 -13.64 3.69
N LEU A 130 0.44 -12.40 3.27
CA LEU A 130 -0.22 -11.20 3.78
C LEU A 130 -1.73 -11.20 3.53
N ILE A 131 -2.15 -11.53 2.30
CA ILE A 131 -3.57 -11.57 1.91
C ILE A 131 -4.31 -12.65 2.72
N VAL A 132 -3.77 -13.87 2.76
CA VAL A 132 -4.41 -14.99 3.47
C VAL A 132 -4.54 -14.67 4.95
N THR A 133 -3.46 -14.21 5.59
CA THR A 133 -3.47 -13.85 7.01
C THR A 133 -4.44 -12.71 7.33
N ALA A 134 -4.50 -11.68 6.48
CA ALA A 134 -5.45 -10.58 6.65
C ALA A 134 -6.90 -11.07 6.60
N ILE A 135 -7.23 -11.93 5.64
CA ILE A 135 -8.57 -12.51 5.51
C ILE A 135 -8.92 -13.40 6.70
N GLU A 136 -8.01 -14.29 7.12
CA GLU A 136 -8.19 -15.15 8.29
C GLU A 136 -8.46 -14.37 9.59
N ARG A 137 -7.85 -13.17 9.71
CA ARG A 137 -8.00 -12.29 10.86
C ARG A 137 -9.12 -11.26 10.72
N GLY A 138 -9.83 -11.26 9.60
CA GLY A 138 -10.89 -10.30 9.33
C GLY A 138 -10.40 -8.85 9.15
N VAL A 139 -9.12 -8.64 8.81
CA VAL A 139 -8.56 -7.32 8.51
C VAL A 139 -8.80 -6.99 7.04
N PRO A 140 -9.54 -5.90 6.72
CA PRO A 140 -9.74 -5.47 5.34
C PRO A 140 -8.42 -5.17 4.64
N ILE A 141 -8.28 -5.66 3.40
CA ILE A 141 -7.05 -5.50 2.63
C ILE A 141 -7.36 -5.25 1.15
N ILE A 142 -6.61 -4.32 0.53
CA ILE A 142 -6.54 -4.14 -0.92
C ILE A 142 -5.12 -4.39 -1.41
N SER A 143 -4.97 -5.12 -2.51
CA SER A 143 -3.65 -5.44 -3.06
C SER A 143 -3.45 -4.83 -4.45
N SER A 144 -2.34 -4.13 -4.65
CA SER A 144 -1.94 -3.71 -5.99
C SER A 144 -1.36 -4.89 -6.77
N MET A 145 -1.89 -5.10 -7.98
CA MET A 145 -1.31 -6.06 -8.92
C MET A 145 -0.17 -5.41 -9.73
N GLY A 146 0.29 -6.02 -10.80
CA GLY A 146 1.37 -5.47 -11.61
C GLY A 146 0.98 -4.15 -12.26
N THR A 147 1.68 -3.06 -11.93
CA THR A 147 1.45 -1.70 -12.44
C THR A 147 2.52 -1.24 -13.43
N GLY A 148 3.66 -1.91 -13.49
CA GLY A 148 4.77 -1.58 -14.39
C GLY A 148 4.48 -1.88 -15.87
N ASN A 149 5.26 -1.22 -16.75
CA ASN A 149 5.21 -1.38 -18.21
C ASN A 149 3.85 -1.03 -18.83
N ARG A 150 3.15 -0.02 -18.28
CA ARG A 150 1.87 0.51 -18.76
C ARG A 150 1.96 2.01 -18.91
N LEU A 151 1.24 2.56 -19.87
CA LEU A 151 1.28 3.99 -20.19
C LEU A 151 -0.07 4.69 -19.96
N ASP A 152 -1.17 3.94 -19.91
CA ASP A 152 -2.50 4.51 -19.78
C ASP A 152 -3.02 4.34 -18.33
N PRO A 153 -2.95 5.41 -17.50
CA PRO A 153 -3.43 5.36 -16.12
C PRO A 153 -4.96 5.23 -16.04
N SER A 154 -5.71 5.58 -17.08
CA SER A 154 -7.17 5.43 -17.11
C SER A 154 -7.64 3.97 -17.14
N LYS A 155 -6.74 3.04 -17.42
CA LYS A 155 -6.99 1.59 -17.45
C LYS A 155 -6.86 0.92 -16.08
N PHE A 156 -6.48 1.65 -15.03
CA PHE A 156 -6.50 1.11 -13.68
C PHE A 156 -7.93 1.02 -13.15
N VAL A 157 -8.25 -0.14 -12.58
CA VAL A 157 -9.55 -0.42 -11.99
C VAL A 157 -9.40 -1.11 -10.63
N ILE A 158 -10.27 -0.78 -9.69
CA ILE A 158 -10.46 -1.56 -8.47
C ILE A 158 -11.50 -2.63 -8.79
N THR A 159 -11.13 -3.89 -8.61
CA THR A 159 -11.96 -5.03 -8.97
C THR A 159 -11.68 -6.25 -8.10
N ASP A 160 -12.45 -7.29 -8.27
CA ASP A 160 -12.17 -8.60 -7.66
C ASP A 160 -11.06 -9.33 -8.44
N ILE A 161 -10.17 -10.04 -7.73
CA ILE A 161 -9.07 -10.81 -8.33
C ILE A 161 -9.57 -11.82 -9.36
N SER A 162 -10.76 -12.41 -9.15
CA SER A 162 -11.36 -13.37 -10.07
C SER A 162 -11.73 -12.79 -11.44
N LYS A 163 -11.95 -11.46 -11.49
CA LYS A 163 -12.33 -10.71 -12.71
C LYS A 163 -11.13 -10.11 -13.44
N THR A 164 -9.91 -10.26 -12.91
CA THR A 164 -8.71 -9.69 -13.54
C THR A 164 -8.30 -10.44 -14.80
N SER A 165 -7.77 -9.70 -15.78
CA SER A 165 -7.21 -10.24 -17.03
C SER A 165 -5.94 -9.46 -17.42
N GLY A 166 -5.11 -10.02 -18.32
CA GLY A 166 -3.97 -9.32 -18.91
C GLY A 166 -2.76 -9.07 -18.00
N CYS A 167 -2.86 -9.26 -16.70
CA CYS A 167 -1.76 -9.05 -15.76
C CYS A 167 -1.11 -10.39 -15.35
N PRO A 168 0.20 -10.59 -15.62
CA PRO A 168 0.91 -11.84 -15.24
C PRO A 168 0.88 -12.07 -13.73
N LEU A 169 1.14 -11.03 -12.91
CA LEU A 169 1.10 -11.14 -11.45
C LEU A 169 -0.30 -11.55 -10.97
N ALA A 170 -1.35 -10.88 -11.46
CA ALA A 170 -2.73 -11.22 -11.07
C ALA A 170 -3.10 -12.66 -11.45
N ARG A 171 -2.57 -13.19 -12.57
CA ARG A 171 -2.77 -14.60 -12.97
C ARG A 171 -2.18 -15.56 -11.93
N VAL A 172 -0.96 -15.31 -11.50
CA VAL A 172 -0.28 -16.12 -10.48
C VAL A 172 -1.02 -16.02 -9.16
N MET A 173 -1.31 -14.78 -8.70
CA MET A 173 -2.00 -14.53 -7.44
C MET A 173 -3.37 -15.22 -7.41
N ARG A 174 -4.17 -15.09 -8.46
CA ARG A 174 -5.50 -15.72 -8.57
C ARG A 174 -5.44 -17.24 -8.44
N ARG A 175 -4.46 -17.88 -9.10
CA ARG A 175 -4.26 -19.33 -9.00
C ARG A 175 -3.88 -19.74 -7.58
N GLU A 176 -2.88 -19.09 -7.03
CA GLU A 176 -2.31 -19.44 -5.73
C GLU A 176 -3.24 -19.12 -4.56
N LEU A 177 -4.03 -18.03 -4.65
CA LEU A 177 -5.07 -17.71 -3.67
C LEU A 177 -6.21 -18.74 -3.71
N ARG A 178 -6.64 -19.14 -4.92
CA ARG A 178 -7.68 -20.20 -5.06
C ARG A 178 -7.23 -21.51 -4.45
N ASN A 179 -5.97 -21.92 -4.61
CA ASN A 179 -5.40 -23.11 -3.98
C ASN A 179 -5.41 -23.04 -2.44
N ARG A 180 -5.53 -21.84 -1.87
CA ARG A 180 -5.62 -21.56 -0.43
C ARG A 180 -7.05 -21.26 0.03
N GLY A 181 -8.05 -21.51 -0.82
CA GLY A 181 -9.46 -21.28 -0.50
C GLY A 181 -9.93 -19.83 -0.66
N VAL A 182 -9.07 -18.91 -1.11
CA VAL A 182 -9.41 -17.50 -1.35
C VAL A 182 -9.79 -17.31 -2.82
N VAL A 183 -11.09 -17.19 -3.08
CA VAL A 183 -11.63 -16.98 -4.44
C VAL A 183 -11.83 -15.50 -4.74
N HIS A 184 -12.21 -14.71 -3.75
CA HIS A 184 -12.52 -13.29 -3.85
C HIS A 184 -11.51 -12.46 -3.06
N HIS A 185 -11.00 -11.42 -3.69
CA HIS A 185 -10.09 -10.47 -3.05
C HIS A 185 -10.07 -9.16 -3.85
N THR A 186 -10.16 -8.03 -3.14
CA THR A 186 -10.14 -6.69 -3.77
C THR A 186 -8.73 -6.34 -4.22
N VAL A 187 -8.60 -5.98 -5.49
CA VAL A 187 -7.31 -5.61 -6.08
C VAL A 187 -7.40 -4.35 -6.93
N LEU A 188 -6.29 -3.61 -6.99
CA LEU A 188 -6.03 -2.64 -8.05
C LEU A 188 -5.32 -3.37 -9.20
N ALA A 189 -5.90 -3.36 -10.38
CA ALA A 189 -5.33 -3.98 -11.58
C ALA A 189 -5.50 -3.06 -12.79
N SER A 190 -4.66 -3.21 -13.81
CA SER A 190 -4.84 -2.52 -15.08
C SER A 190 -5.39 -3.49 -16.12
N THR A 191 -6.32 -3.00 -16.92
CA THR A 191 -6.85 -3.71 -18.10
C THR A 191 -5.94 -3.55 -19.32
N GLU A 192 -4.95 -2.64 -19.27
CA GLU A 192 -3.91 -2.53 -20.29
C GLU A 192 -2.96 -3.73 -20.22
N LEU A 193 -2.59 -4.30 -21.37
CA LEU A 193 -1.55 -5.32 -21.43
C LEU A 193 -0.18 -4.69 -21.16
N PRO A 194 0.70 -5.33 -20.37
CA PRO A 194 2.03 -4.79 -20.14
C PRO A 194 2.82 -4.79 -21.47
N ARG A 195 3.51 -3.70 -21.74
CA ARG A 195 4.43 -3.60 -22.89
C ARG A 195 5.68 -4.45 -22.64
N LYS A 196 6.20 -5.05 -23.69
CA LYS A 196 7.52 -5.69 -23.62
C LYS A 196 8.58 -4.59 -23.50
N PRO A 197 9.56 -4.74 -22.58
CA PRO A 197 10.74 -3.88 -22.58
C PRO A 197 11.45 -3.97 -23.93
N LEU A 198 12.06 -2.86 -24.36
CA LEU A 198 12.90 -2.78 -25.56
C LEU A 198 14.23 -3.50 -25.33
#